data_55f2ec3d9a719be534c2ff86dcf156a9
#
_entry.id   55f2ec3d9a719be534c2ff86dcf156a9
#
_cell.length_a   1.000
_cell.length_b   1.000
_cell.length_c   1.000
_cell.angle_alpha   90.00
_cell.angle_beta   90.00
_cell.angle_gamma   90.00
#
_symmetry.space_group_name_H-M   'P 1'
#
loop_
_entity.id
_entity.type
_entity.pdbx_description
1 polymer ?
#
loop_
_entity_poly.entity_id
_entity_poly.type
_entity_poly.pdbx_seq_one_letter_code
_entity_poly.pdbx_strand_id
1 'polypeptide(L)'
;MAKAKKIVFTGGGTVGHVTLNLILIPKFLKDGWEVHYIGDKHGIEHEQIDKSGLDVTFHSIATGKLRRYFSWQNMLDVFKVGWGILQSIAIIAKIRPQALFSKGGFVSVPPVIASKLLGVPVYVHESDLSMGLANKIAYKFATTMFTTFEQSKGLAKTKHVGAITKVGMATSNQSDALDKIKEQFDDNLKTVLFIGGSAGAKVFNDFISHTPQLTEKYNVINI
;
A
#
# COMPACT_ATOMS: atom_id res chain seq x y z
N MET A 1 -18.71 -12.99 -26.97
CA MET A 1 -18.47 -12.73 -25.54
C MET A 1 -17.67 -11.43 -25.41
N ALA A 2 -18.14 -10.48 -24.60
CA ALA A 2 -17.39 -9.26 -24.34
C ALA A 2 -16.04 -9.61 -23.67
N LYS A 3 -14.94 -9.06 -24.18
CA LYS A 3 -13.60 -9.30 -23.61
C LYS A 3 -13.54 -8.77 -22.18
N ALA A 4 -13.08 -9.59 -21.23
CA ALA A 4 -12.97 -9.18 -19.83
C ALA A 4 -12.16 -7.88 -19.70
N LYS A 5 -12.63 -6.95 -18.87
CA LYS A 5 -11.90 -5.73 -18.56
C LYS A 5 -10.69 -6.09 -17.70
N LYS A 6 -9.55 -5.43 -17.97
CA LYS A 6 -8.29 -5.71 -17.29
C LYS A 6 -7.78 -4.49 -16.56
N ILE A 7 -7.29 -4.68 -15.34
CA ILE A 7 -6.64 -3.63 -14.56
C ILE A 7 -5.30 -4.12 -14.03
N VAL A 8 -4.33 -3.21 -13.99
CA VAL A 8 -3.03 -3.46 -13.37
C VAL A 8 -2.94 -2.68 -12.06
N PHE A 9 -2.59 -3.38 -10.99
CA PHE A 9 -2.22 -2.78 -9.72
C PHE A 9 -0.70 -2.79 -9.55
N THR A 10 -0.18 -1.81 -8.83
CA THR A 10 1.21 -1.73 -8.42
C THR A 10 1.35 -0.95 -7.12
N GLY A 11 2.41 -1.22 -6.39
CA GLY A 11 2.73 -0.61 -5.10
C GLY A 11 3.47 -1.60 -4.22
N GLY A 12 4.44 -1.15 -3.45
CA GLY A 12 5.21 -2.08 -2.65
C GLY A 12 6.35 -1.42 -1.88
N GLY A 13 7.24 -2.27 -1.39
CA GLY A 13 8.34 -1.87 -0.51
C GLY A 13 7.94 -1.69 0.94
N THR A 14 6.66 -1.52 1.26
CA THR A 14 6.09 -1.54 2.62
C THR A 14 4.68 -2.12 2.59
N VAL A 15 4.22 -2.66 3.73
CA VAL A 15 2.84 -3.18 3.88
C VAL A 15 1.80 -2.09 3.57
N GLY A 16 2.05 -0.84 4.00
CA GLY A 16 1.15 0.29 3.75
C GLY A 16 0.90 0.57 2.26
N HIS A 17 1.90 0.30 1.39
CA HIS A 17 1.74 0.44 -0.05
C HIS A 17 1.00 -0.72 -0.72
N VAL A 18 0.75 -1.81 0.00
CA VAL A 18 0.01 -2.99 -0.52
C VAL A 18 -1.41 -3.03 0.03
N THR A 19 -1.61 -2.61 1.28
CA THR A 19 -2.89 -2.74 1.99
C THR A 19 -4.07 -2.15 1.21
N LEU A 20 -3.94 -0.95 0.63
CA LEU A 20 -5.01 -0.34 -0.15
C LEU A 20 -5.36 -1.17 -1.39
N ASN A 21 -4.35 -1.71 -2.06
CA ASN A 21 -4.56 -2.56 -3.23
C ASN A 21 -5.36 -3.81 -2.83
N LEU A 22 -5.02 -4.43 -1.68
CA LEU A 22 -5.76 -5.59 -1.13
C LEU A 22 -7.21 -5.27 -0.73
N ILE A 23 -7.53 -4.01 -0.44
CA ILE A 23 -8.91 -3.56 -0.19
C ILE A 23 -9.68 -3.38 -1.51
N LEU A 24 -9.02 -2.89 -2.55
CA LEU A 24 -9.66 -2.58 -3.84
C LEU A 24 -9.81 -3.80 -4.73
N ILE A 25 -8.81 -4.67 -4.80
CA ILE A 25 -8.77 -5.84 -5.69
C ILE A 25 -10.03 -6.71 -5.61
N PRO A 26 -10.54 -7.09 -4.41
CA PRO A 26 -11.76 -7.90 -4.30
C PRO A 26 -12.99 -7.27 -4.97
N LYS A 27 -13.07 -5.94 -4.98
CA LYS A 27 -14.17 -5.22 -5.64
C LYS A 27 -14.09 -5.34 -7.15
N PHE A 28 -12.88 -5.21 -7.72
CA PHE A 28 -12.68 -5.40 -9.16
C PHE A 28 -12.93 -6.85 -9.60
N LEU A 29 -12.47 -7.83 -8.82
CA LEU A 29 -12.74 -9.24 -9.09
C LEU A 29 -14.24 -9.55 -9.07
N LYS A 30 -14.98 -9.02 -8.08
CA LYS A 30 -16.42 -9.15 -7.99
C LYS A 30 -17.15 -8.56 -9.21
N ASP A 31 -16.62 -7.47 -9.76
CA ASP A 31 -17.17 -6.79 -10.95
C ASP A 31 -16.71 -7.45 -12.27
N GLY A 32 -16.05 -8.62 -12.20
CA GLY A 32 -15.64 -9.42 -13.36
C GLY A 32 -14.40 -8.89 -14.09
N TRP A 33 -13.56 -8.09 -13.41
CA TRP A 33 -12.30 -7.64 -13.98
C TRP A 33 -11.21 -8.71 -13.82
N GLU A 34 -10.39 -8.88 -14.85
CA GLU A 34 -9.12 -9.60 -14.76
C GLU A 34 -8.08 -8.69 -14.10
N VAL A 35 -7.53 -9.12 -12.97
CA VAL A 35 -6.64 -8.32 -12.14
C VAL A 35 -5.20 -8.81 -12.27
N HIS A 36 -4.31 -7.90 -12.60
CA HIS A 36 -2.87 -8.12 -12.65
C HIS A 36 -2.17 -7.25 -11.60
N TYR A 37 -1.05 -7.74 -11.07
CA TYR A 37 -0.18 -6.98 -10.18
C TYR A 37 1.24 -6.95 -10.73
N ILE A 38 1.87 -5.78 -10.77
CA ILE A 38 3.28 -5.64 -11.18
C ILE A 38 4.09 -5.20 -9.96
N GLY A 39 5.12 -5.98 -9.61
CA GLY A 39 5.93 -5.75 -8.42
C GLY A 39 7.27 -6.46 -8.44
N ASP A 40 7.98 -6.42 -7.29
CA ASP A 40 9.21 -7.17 -7.08
C ASP A 40 8.91 -8.59 -6.61
N LYS A 41 9.55 -9.59 -7.24
CA LYS A 41 9.40 -11.00 -6.84
C LYS A 41 9.78 -11.26 -5.38
N HIS A 42 10.72 -10.50 -4.86
CA HIS A 42 11.23 -10.62 -3.50
C HIS A 42 10.69 -9.51 -2.58
N GLY A 43 9.74 -8.71 -3.08
CA GLY A 43 9.10 -7.63 -2.34
C GLY A 43 7.99 -8.11 -1.43
N ILE A 44 7.69 -7.29 -0.41
CA ILE A 44 6.57 -7.53 0.51
C ILE A 44 5.22 -7.62 -0.23
N GLU A 45 5.10 -6.95 -1.36
CA GLU A 45 3.89 -6.96 -2.19
C GLU A 45 3.61 -8.35 -2.77
N HIS A 46 4.64 -9.09 -3.20
CA HIS A 46 4.46 -10.46 -3.70
C HIS A 46 3.95 -11.37 -2.59
N GLU A 47 4.59 -11.32 -1.42
CA GLU A 47 4.20 -12.11 -0.25
C GLU A 47 2.76 -11.80 0.20
N GLN A 48 2.38 -10.52 0.22
CA GLN A 48 1.04 -10.11 0.67
C GLN A 48 -0.06 -10.49 -0.34
N ILE A 49 0.22 -10.41 -1.65
CA ILE A 49 -0.71 -10.85 -2.70
C ILE A 49 -0.88 -12.37 -2.64
N ASP A 50 0.21 -13.13 -2.53
CA ASP A 50 0.17 -14.59 -2.42
C ASP A 50 -0.62 -15.05 -1.19
N LYS A 51 -0.32 -14.49 -0.01
CA LYS A 51 -1.07 -14.77 1.23
C LYS A 51 -2.55 -14.40 1.19
N SER A 52 -2.94 -13.46 0.33
CA SER A 52 -4.33 -13.02 0.25
C SER A 52 -5.26 -14.05 -0.39
N GLY A 53 -4.74 -15.01 -1.14
CA GLY A 53 -5.52 -15.99 -1.90
C GLY A 53 -6.42 -15.40 -2.98
N LEU A 54 -6.23 -14.12 -3.34
CA LEU A 54 -7.01 -13.46 -4.38
C LEU A 54 -6.58 -13.93 -5.78
N ASP A 55 -7.52 -14.02 -6.71
CA ASP A 55 -7.25 -14.37 -8.12
C ASP A 55 -6.57 -13.20 -8.84
N VAL A 56 -5.26 -13.08 -8.64
CA VAL A 56 -4.41 -12.01 -9.18
C VAL A 56 -3.22 -12.60 -9.92
N THR A 57 -3.05 -12.23 -11.18
CA THR A 57 -1.84 -12.60 -11.93
C THR A 57 -0.69 -11.67 -11.57
N PHE A 58 0.32 -12.18 -10.86
CA PHE A 58 1.50 -11.41 -10.47
C PHE A 58 2.58 -11.43 -11.57
N HIS A 59 3.14 -10.26 -11.87
CA HIS A 59 4.22 -10.06 -12.84
C HIS A 59 5.42 -9.43 -12.16
N SER A 60 6.56 -10.12 -12.22
CA SER A 60 7.80 -9.62 -11.62
C SER A 60 8.57 -8.71 -12.56
N ILE A 61 9.11 -7.62 -12.01
CA ILE A 61 10.01 -6.71 -12.69
C ILE A 61 11.26 -6.45 -11.84
N ALA A 62 12.33 -6.00 -12.48
CA ALA A 62 13.48 -5.47 -11.78
C ALA A 62 13.12 -4.13 -11.13
N THR A 63 13.49 -3.96 -9.86
CA THR A 63 13.23 -2.76 -9.08
C THR A 63 14.52 -2.22 -8.47
N GLY A 64 14.58 -0.92 -8.25
CA GLY A 64 15.70 -0.25 -7.59
C GLY A 64 15.19 0.70 -6.51
N LYS A 65 15.87 0.75 -5.37
CA LYS A 65 15.57 1.71 -4.31
C LYS A 65 16.27 3.04 -4.61
N LEU A 66 15.57 3.99 -5.21
CA LEU A 66 16.09 5.35 -5.40
C LEU A 66 16.26 6.05 -4.04
N ARG A 67 17.47 6.03 -3.52
CA ARG A 67 17.82 6.66 -2.25
C ARG A 67 18.11 8.14 -2.45
N ARG A 68 17.87 8.96 -1.41
CA ARG A 68 18.06 10.42 -1.47
C ARG A 68 19.52 10.87 -1.36
N TYR A 69 20.48 9.95 -1.13
CA TYR A 69 21.91 10.23 -1.00
C TYR A 69 22.70 9.53 -2.11
N PHE A 70 23.82 10.12 -2.49
CA PHE A 70 24.71 9.56 -3.53
C PHE A 70 25.37 8.29 -3.02
N SER A 71 25.26 7.20 -3.76
CA SER A 71 26.02 5.97 -3.54
C SER A 71 26.20 5.23 -4.88
N TRP A 72 27.24 4.41 -5.00
CA TRP A 72 27.44 3.55 -6.16
C TRP A 72 26.27 2.59 -6.40
N GLN A 73 25.59 2.19 -5.32
CA GLN A 73 24.36 1.39 -5.40
C GLN A 73 23.23 2.12 -6.09
N ASN A 74 23.14 3.45 -5.96
CA ASN A 74 22.13 4.25 -6.66
C ASN A 74 22.30 4.19 -8.18
N MET A 75 23.55 4.12 -8.65
CA MET A 75 23.84 4.00 -10.09
C MET A 75 23.33 2.66 -10.63
N LEU A 76 23.58 1.57 -9.91
CA LEU A 76 23.04 0.24 -10.25
C LEU A 76 21.50 0.21 -10.14
N ASP A 77 20.94 0.90 -9.15
CA ASP A 77 19.49 0.99 -8.98
C ASP A 77 18.82 1.78 -10.12
N VAL A 78 19.46 2.81 -10.68
CA VAL A 78 18.98 3.50 -11.88
C VAL A 78 18.90 2.57 -13.09
N PHE A 79 19.93 1.74 -13.32
CA PHE A 79 19.89 0.73 -14.38
C PHE A 79 18.79 -0.31 -14.16
N LYS A 80 18.58 -0.77 -12.92
CA LYS A 80 17.48 -1.68 -12.58
C LYS A 80 16.13 -1.05 -12.86
N VAL A 81 15.94 0.24 -12.52
CA VAL A 81 14.70 0.98 -12.82
C VAL A 81 14.49 1.07 -14.33
N GLY A 82 15.55 1.40 -15.11
CA GLY A 82 15.48 1.41 -16.57
C GLY A 82 15.07 0.05 -17.15
N TRP A 83 15.68 -1.03 -16.68
CA TRP A 83 15.31 -2.38 -17.07
C TRP A 83 13.87 -2.73 -16.67
N GLY A 84 13.46 -2.37 -15.45
CA GLY A 84 12.09 -2.52 -14.98
C GLY A 84 11.05 -1.79 -15.84
N ILE A 85 11.40 -0.62 -16.39
CA ILE A 85 10.54 0.10 -17.34
C ILE A 85 10.36 -0.72 -18.62
N LEU A 86 11.43 -1.26 -19.20
CA LEU A 86 11.34 -2.10 -20.41
C LEU A 86 10.51 -3.36 -20.17
N GLN A 87 10.73 -4.04 -19.04
CA GLN A 87 9.90 -5.17 -18.62
C GLN A 87 8.43 -4.79 -18.47
N SER A 88 8.16 -3.65 -17.82
CA SER A 88 6.79 -3.15 -17.62
C SER A 88 6.11 -2.80 -18.96
N ILE A 89 6.85 -2.22 -19.92
CA ILE A 89 6.33 -1.97 -21.27
C ILE A 89 5.90 -3.28 -21.93
N ALA A 90 6.74 -4.31 -21.91
CA ALA A 90 6.42 -5.60 -22.50
C ALA A 90 5.20 -6.26 -21.85
N ILE A 91 5.12 -6.23 -20.51
CA ILE A 91 4.00 -6.78 -19.73
C ILE A 91 2.70 -6.03 -20.04
N ILE A 92 2.70 -4.69 -19.96
CA ILE A 92 1.51 -3.86 -20.17
C ILE A 92 1.02 -3.92 -21.62
N ALA A 93 1.94 -3.94 -22.59
CA ALA A 93 1.59 -4.12 -24.01
C ALA A 93 0.92 -5.47 -24.28
N LYS A 94 1.33 -6.53 -23.56
CA LYS A 94 0.71 -7.87 -23.66
C LYS A 94 -0.66 -7.91 -22.98
N ILE A 95 -0.80 -7.35 -21.77
CA ILE A 95 -2.06 -7.33 -20.98
C ILE A 95 -3.09 -6.44 -21.67
N ARG A 96 -2.68 -5.25 -22.14
CA ARG A 96 -3.54 -4.17 -22.67
C ARG A 96 -4.63 -3.77 -21.67
N PRO A 97 -4.26 -3.32 -20.47
CA PRO A 97 -5.23 -2.96 -19.43
C PRO A 97 -5.95 -1.66 -19.77
N GLN A 98 -7.16 -1.48 -19.24
CA GLN A 98 -7.92 -0.24 -19.32
C GLN A 98 -7.39 0.84 -18.38
N ALA A 99 -6.69 0.43 -17.31
CA ALA A 99 -6.10 1.36 -16.34
C ALA A 99 -4.97 0.70 -15.56
N LEU A 100 -4.07 1.53 -15.02
CA LEU A 100 -3.13 1.16 -13.97
C LEU A 100 -3.45 1.94 -12.71
N PHE A 101 -3.50 1.26 -11.55
CA PHE A 101 -3.61 1.85 -10.23
C PHE A 101 -2.32 1.65 -9.43
N SER A 102 -1.75 2.76 -8.94
CA SER A 102 -0.52 2.78 -8.14
C SER A 102 -0.78 3.30 -6.74
N LYS A 103 -0.43 2.51 -5.71
CA LYS A 103 -0.41 2.98 -4.32
C LYS A 103 0.89 3.69 -3.96
N GLY A 104 1.92 3.58 -4.79
CA GLY A 104 3.22 4.18 -4.53
C GLY A 104 4.30 3.17 -4.13
N GLY A 105 5.41 3.71 -3.60
CA GLY A 105 6.65 2.96 -3.43
C GLY A 105 7.48 2.91 -4.71
N PHE A 106 8.80 2.69 -4.59
CA PHE A 106 9.70 2.73 -5.76
C PHE A 106 9.40 1.65 -6.80
N VAL A 107 8.83 0.54 -6.37
CA VAL A 107 8.36 -0.56 -7.21
C VAL A 107 7.34 -0.09 -8.26
N SER A 108 6.53 0.92 -7.93
CA SER A 108 5.48 1.41 -8.82
C SER A 108 5.98 2.35 -9.93
N VAL A 109 7.19 2.89 -9.81
CA VAL A 109 7.71 3.89 -10.77
C VAL A 109 7.84 3.32 -12.19
N PRO A 110 8.47 2.15 -12.42
CA PRO A 110 8.56 1.56 -13.74
C PRO A 110 7.21 1.31 -14.41
N PRO A 111 6.21 0.64 -13.78
CA PRO A 111 4.92 0.39 -14.41
C PRO A 111 4.10 1.66 -14.64
N VAL A 112 4.23 2.68 -13.80
CA VAL A 112 3.60 3.99 -14.02
C VAL A 112 4.12 4.66 -15.28
N ILE A 113 5.45 4.71 -15.46
CA ILE A 113 6.08 5.30 -16.66
C ILE A 113 5.68 4.50 -17.90
N ALA A 114 5.78 3.17 -17.85
CA ALA A 114 5.44 2.29 -18.96
C ALA A 114 3.97 2.45 -19.39
N SER A 115 3.04 2.53 -18.42
CA SER A 115 1.61 2.76 -18.71
C SER A 115 1.39 4.06 -19.43
N LYS A 116 2.03 5.14 -18.99
CA LYS A 116 1.91 6.45 -19.64
C LYS A 116 2.44 6.42 -21.07
N LEU A 117 3.58 5.77 -21.30
CA LEU A 117 4.16 5.63 -22.64
C LEU A 117 3.25 4.85 -23.60
N LEU A 118 2.51 3.87 -23.07
CA LEU A 118 1.55 3.05 -23.84
C LEU A 118 0.14 3.66 -23.89
N GLY A 119 -0.07 4.88 -23.40
CA GLY A 119 -1.38 5.55 -23.42
C GLY A 119 -2.39 4.97 -22.43
N VAL A 120 -1.97 4.11 -21.49
CA VAL A 120 -2.85 3.56 -20.46
C VAL A 120 -3.08 4.60 -19.35
N PRO A 121 -4.33 4.90 -18.96
CA PRO A 121 -4.64 5.80 -17.86
C PRO A 121 -4.00 5.35 -16.55
N VAL A 122 -3.35 6.28 -15.85
CA VAL A 122 -2.65 6.03 -14.59
C VAL A 122 -3.35 6.74 -13.44
N TYR A 123 -3.77 5.98 -12.45
CA TYR A 123 -4.35 6.47 -11.21
C TYR A 123 -3.39 6.20 -10.06
N VAL A 124 -3.09 7.23 -9.28
CA VAL A 124 -2.13 7.16 -8.17
C VAL A 124 -2.84 7.51 -6.87
N HIS A 125 -2.46 6.89 -5.78
CA HIS A 125 -2.97 7.25 -4.45
C HIS A 125 -1.83 7.66 -3.52
N GLU A 126 -2.01 8.82 -2.85
CA GLU A 126 -1.13 9.31 -1.79
C GLU A 126 -1.85 9.30 -0.45
N SER A 127 -1.28 8.61 0.54
CA SER A 127 -1.85 8.51 1.89
C SER A 127 -1.20 9.43 2.91
N ASP A 128 -0.06 10.04 2.57
CA ASP A 128 0.67 10.91 3.49
C ASP A 128 0.33 12.38 3.25
N LEU A 129 0.58 13.22 4.27
CA LEU A 129 0.41 14.67 4.18
C LEU A 129 1.29 15.29 3.09
N SER A 130 2.47 14.72 2.85
CA SER A 130 3.39 15.15 1.81
C SER A 130 3.74 13.99 0.89
N MET A 131 3.76 14.24 -0.41
CA MET A 131 4.12 13.22 -1.39
C MET A 131 5.52 12.68 -1.16
N GLY A 132 5.63 11.36 -1.07
CA GLY A 132 6.90 10.64 -1.14
C GLY A 132 7.55 10.80 -2.53
N LEU A 133 8.87 10.55 -2.62
CA LEU A 133 9.62 10.73 -3.87
C LEU A 133 9.04 9.89 -5.03
N ALA A 134 8.66 8.65 -4.79
CA ALA A 134 8.03 7.80 -5.80
C ALA A 134 6.73 8.41 -6.33
N ASN A 135 5.88 8.92 -5.44
CA ASN A 135 4.62 9.56 -5.82
C ASN A 135 4.82 10.93 -6.47
N LYS A 136 5.88 11.69 -6.14
CA LYS A 136 6.27 12.90 -6.88
C LYS A 136 6.63 12.58 -8.35
N ILE A 137 7.31 11.47 -8.58
CA ILE A 137 7.62 11.00 -9.93
C ILE A 137 6.33 10.54 -10.62
N ALA A 138 5.55 9.69 -9.96
CA ALA A 138 4.31 9.13 -10.49
C ALA A 138 3.27 10.22 -10.84
N TYR A 139 3.19 11.29 -10.06
CA TYR A 139 2.29 12.42 -10.31
C TYR A 139 2.49 13.06 -11.69
N LYS A 140 3.74 13.13 -12.18
CA LYS A 140 4.04 13.69 -13.51
C LYS A 140 3.36 12.89 -14.63
N PHE A 141 3.20 11.60 -14.45
CA PHE A 141 2.63 10.66 -15.42
C PHE A 141 1.16 10.31 -15.12
N ALA A 142 0.65 10.67 -13.94
CA ALA A 142 -0.70 10.37 -13.53
C ALA A 142 -1.76 11.08 -14.37
N THR A 143 -2.85 10.38 -14.63
CA THR A 143 -4.12 10.95 -15.10
C THR A 143 -4.83 11.65 -13.95
N THR A 144 -4.88 10.98 -12.78
CA THR A 144 -5.44 11.52 -11.54
C THR A 144 -4.67 10.95 -10.35
N MET A 145 -4.40 11.79 -9.34
CA MET A 145 -3.89 11.37 -8.05
C MET A 145 -4.98 11.56 -7.00
N PHE A 146 -5.36 10.46 -6.35
CA PHE A 146 -6.24 10.47 -5.19
C PHE A 146 -5.45 10.75 -3.92
N THR A 147 -5.99 11.54 -3.00
CA THR A 147 -5.30 11.90 -1.76
C THR A 147 -6.16 11.67 -0.54
N THR A 148 -5.51 11.21 0.54
CA THR A 148 -6.16 11.04 1.84
C THR A 148 -6.38 12.38 2.54
N PHE A 149 -5.47 13.34 2.34
CA PHE A 149 -5.50 14.66 2.99
C PHE A 149 -5.79 15.77 2.00
N GLU A 150 -6.46 16.83 2.49
CA GLU A 150 -6.84 17.99 1.68
C GLU A 150 -5.68 18.92 1.31
N GLN A 151 -4.53 18.86 2.02
CA GLN A 151 -3.38 19.72 1.76
C GLN A 151 -2.81 19.59 0.33
N SER A 152 -3.19 18.53 -0.37
CA SER A 152 -2.88 18.40 -1.80
C SER A 152 -3.83 19.19 -2.71
N LYS A 153 -4.78 19.96 -2.16
CA LYS A 153 -5.64 20.87 -2.92
C LYS A 153 -4.77 21.91 -3.65
N GLY A 154 -5.06 22.12 -4.92
CA GLY A 154 -4.34 23.09 -5.77
C GLY A 154 -3.36 22.46 -6.76
N LEU A 155 -3.08 21.16 -6.64
CA LEU A 155 -2.40 20.43 -7.70
C LEU A 155 -3.41 20.00 -8.77
N ALA A 156 -3.20 20.34 -10.02
CA ALA A 156 -4.17 20.22 -11.11
C ALA A 156 -4.76 18.82 -11.35
N LYS A 157 -4.08 17.75 -10.90
CA LYS A 157 -4.49 16.36 -11.12
C LYS A 157 -4.92 15.64 -9.84
N THR A 158 -5.13 16.36 -8.74
CA THR A 158 -5.47 15.72 -7.46
C THR A 158 -6.97 15.71 -7.20
N LYS A 159 -7.43 14.63 -6.56
CA LYS A 159 -8.79 14.49 -6.03
C LYS A 159 -8.73 13.96 -4.61
N HIS A 160 -9.21 14.73 -3.65
CA HIS A 160 -9.33 14.29 -2.26
C HIS A 160 -10.44 13.25 -2.13
N VAL A 161 -10.14 12.12 -1.48
CA VAL A 161 -11.07 10.97 -1.29
C VAL A 161 -11.17 10.54 0.18
N GLY A 162 -10.36 11.12 1.06
CA GLY A 162 -10.30 10.71 2.46
C GLY A 162 -9.52 9.40 2.69
N ALA A 163 -9.55 8.93 3.92
CA ALA A 163 -8.90 7.68 4.32
C ALA A 163 -9.72 6.47 3.84
N ILE A 164 -9.04 5.51 3.21
CA ILE A 164 -9.63 4.24 2.80
C ILE A 164 -9.17 3.19 3.81
N THR A 165 -10.11 2.65 4.58
CA THR A 165 -9.84 1.71 5.68
C THR A 165 -10.66 0.44 5.54
N LYS A 166 -10.26 -0.62 6.27
CA LYS A 166 -11.02 -1.87 6.37
C LYS A 166 -12.19 -1.79 7.37
N VAL A 167 -12.35 -0.69 8.09
CA VAL A 167 -13.30 -0.56 9.22
C VAL A 167 -14.74 -0.91 8.86
N GLY A 168 -15.17 -0.64 7.62
CA GLY A 168 -16.51 -1.04 7.16
C GLY A 168 -16.62 -2.48 6.63
N MET A 169 -15.51 -3.24 6.65
CA MET A 169 -15.44 -4.64 6.19
C MET A 169 -15.31 -5.64 7.34
N ALA A 170 -15.10 -5.16 8.57
CA ALA A 170 -15.04 -6.00 9.74
C ALA A 170 -16.42 -6.59 10.03
N THR A 171 -16.59 -7.88 9.79
CA THR A 171 -17.73 -8.63 10.29
C THR A 171 -17.57 -8.85 11.79
N SER A 172 -18.68 -8.82 12.49
CA SER A 172 -18.85 -8.71 13.95
C SER A 172 -18.39 -9.90 14.83
N ASN A 173 -17.41 -10.68 14.43
CA ASN A 173 -16.85 -11.75 15.27
C ASN A 173 -15.81 -11.25 16.30
N GLN A 174 -15.86 -9.95 16.63
CA GLN A 174 -14.92 -9.32 17.57
C GLN A 174 -15.34 -9.43 19.05
N SER A 175 -16.55 -9.91 19.35
CA SER A 175 -17.05 -9.97 20.72
C SER A 175 -16.22 -10.87 21.60
N ASP A 176 -15.92 -12.10 21.18
CA ASP A 176 -15.29 -13.12 22.02
C ASP A 176 -13.86 -12.77 22.44
N ALA A 177 -13.07 -12.11 21.56
CA ALA A 177 -11.71 -11.70 21.90
C ALA A 177 -11.70 -10.49 22.84
N LEU A 178 -12.60 -9.52 22.64
CA LEU A 178 -12.74 -8.37 23.51
C LEU A 178 -13.29 -8.77 24.90
N ASP A 179 -14.22 -9.71 24.95
CA ASP A 179 -14.81 -10.17 26.19
C ASP A 179 -13.76 -10.93 27.04
N LYS A 180 -12.95 -11.80 26.44
CA LYS A 180 -11.81 -12.45 27.12
C LYS A 180 -10.76 -11.45 27.63
N ILE A 181 -10.55 -10.34 26.93
CA ILE A 181 -9.63 -9.29 27.36
C ILE A 181 -10.24 -8.52 28.53
N LYS A 182 -11.56 -8.23 28.48
CA LYS A 182 -12.27 -7.52 29.56
C LYS A 182 -12.32 -8.32 30.85
N GLU A 183 -12.41 -9.64 30.80
CA GLU A 183 -12.37 -10.51 31.99
C GLU A 183 -11.07 -10.37 32.83
N GLN A 184 -10.01 -9.84 32.23
CA GLN A 184 -8.73 -9.60 32.90
C GLN A 184 -8.58 -8.17 33.42
N PHE A 185 -9.57 -7.30 33.21
CA PHE A 185 -9.49 -5.89 33.55
C PHE A 185 -10.16 -5.59 34.88
N ASP A 186 -9.62 -4.62 35.61
CA ASP A 186 -10.29 -4.03 36.75
C ASP A 186 -11.28 -2.96 36.26
N ASP A 187 -12.57 -3.15 36.52
CA ASP A 187 -13.64 -2.24 36.11
C ASP A 187 -13.51 -0.83 36.73
N ASN A 188 -12.77 -0.69 37.82
CA ASN A 188 -12.51 0.59 38.46
C ASN A 188 -11.38 1.39 37.81
N LEU A 189 -10.60 0.77 36.94
CA LEU A 189 -9.46 1.40 36.25
C LEU A 189 -9.82 1.83 34.84
N LYS A 190 -9.31 2.99 34.42
CA LYS A 190 -9.39 3.43 33.02
C LYS A 190 -8.49 2.59 32.14
N THR A 191 -8.93 2.30 30.92
CA THR A 191 -8.14 1.54 29.93
C THR A 191 -7.31 2.48 29.06
N VAL A 192 -6.03 2.17 28.91
CA VAL A 192 -5.09 2.85 28.00
C VAL A 192 -4.67 1.87 26.92
N LEU A 193 -4.83 2.28 25.66
CA LEU A 193 -4.47 1.50 24.49
C LEU A 193 -3.23 2.10 23.82
N PHE A 194 -2.15 1.33 23.74
CA PHE A 194 -0.96 1.63 22.96
C PHE A 194 -1.05 0.88 21.63
N ILE A 195 -0.99 1.59 20.50
CA ILE A 195 -1.04 1.00 19.18
C ILE A 195 0.24 1.32 18.43
N GLY A 196 1.01 0.28 18.10
CA GLY A 196 2.18 0.38 17.24
C GLY A 196 1.85 0.19 15.75
N GLY A 197 2.79 0.59 14.89
CA GLY A 197 2.73 0.25 13.46
C GLY A 197 3.20 -1.18 13.19
N SER A 198 3.14 -1.62 11.93
CA SER A 198 3.52 -2.98 11.49
C SER A 198 4.98 -3.38 11.81
N ALA A 199 5.85 -2.42 12.04
CA ALA A 199 7.24 -2.64 12.47
C ALA A 199 7.41 -2.74 13.99
N GLY A 200 6.31 -2.71 14.75
CA GLY A 200 6.29 -2.63 16.20
C GLY A 200 6.51 -1.20 16.73
N ALA A 201 6.28 -1.02 18.01
CA ALA A 201 6.47 0.25 18.69
C ALA A 201 7.43 0.09 19.86
N LYS A 202 8.71 -0.15 19.56
CA LYS A 202 9.74 -0.35 20.59
C LYS A 202 9.68 0.69 21.72
N VAL A 203 9.44 1.98 21.36
CA VAL A 203 9.32 3.07 22.33
C VAL A 203 8.16 2.84 23.32
N PHE A 204 7.02 2.33 22.83
CA PHE A 204 5.88 2.02 23.71
C PHE A 204 6.17 0.77 24.53
N ASN A 205 6.76 -0.26 23.94
CA ASN A 205 7.13 -1.49 24.65
C ASN A 205 8.14 -1.19 25.76
N ASP A 206 9.19 -0.42 25.44
CA ASP A 206 10.19 0.00 26.42
C ASP A 206 9.57 0.88 27.53
N PHE A 207 8.68 1.80 27.18
CA PHE A 207 7.97 2.64 28.15
C PHE A 207 7.12 1.80 29.12
N ILE A 208 6.31 0.89 28.59
CA ILE A 208 5.42 0.03 29.39
C ILE A 208 6.24 -0.86 30.32
N SER A 209 7.31 -1.50 29.80
CA SER A 209 8.15 -2.43 30.58
C SER A 209 8.95 -1.72 31.69
N HIS A 210 9.29 -0.43 31.51
CA HIS A 210 10.01 0.35 32.52
C HIS A 210 9.11 1.18 33.43
N THR A 211 7.77 1.06 33.29
CA THR A 211 6.81 1.83 34.08
C THR A 211 5.76 0.91 34.70
N PRO A 212 6.14 0.05 35.70
CA PRO A 212 5.19 -0.89 36.31
C PRO A 212 4.00 -0.19 37.00
N GLN A 213 4.17 1.05 37.47
CA GLN A 213 3.08 1.84 38.07
C GLN A 213 1.94 2.13 37.07
N LEU A 214 2.17 1.95 35.79
CA LEU A 214 1.14 2.12 34.76
C LEU A 214 -0.01 1.09 34.93
N THR A 215 0.35 -0.17 35.22
CA THR A 215 -0.62 -1.26 35.42
C THR A 215 -1.31 -1.20 36.79
N GLU A 216 -0.78 -0.44 37.74
CA GLU A 216 -1.45 -0.16 39.00
C GLU A 216 -2.59 0.86 38.88
N LYS A 217 -2.52 1.74 37.86
CA LYS A 217 -3.45 2.85 37.65
C LYS A 217 -4.36 2.70 36.46
N TYR A 218 -4.01 1.81 35.54
CA TYR A 218 -4.73 1.65 34.27
C TYR A 218 -4.75 0.18 33.83
N ASN A 219 -5.83 -0.21 33.22
CA ASN A 219 -5.82 -1.38 32.34
C ASN A 219 -5.02 -1.05 31.08
N VAL A 220 -4.01 -1.85 30.73
CA VAL A 220 -3.11 -1.57 29.62
C VAL A 220 -3.30 -2.58 28.50
N ILE A 221 -3.61 -2.09 27.30
CA ILE A 221 -3.59 -2.88 26.07
C ILE A 221 -2.43 -2.38 25.21
N ASN A 222 -1.56 -3.29 24.77
CA ASN A 222 -0.45 -2.97 23.88
C ASN A 222 -0.50 -3.87 22.64
N ILE A 223 -0.55 -3.24 21.44
CA ILE A 223 -0.71 -3.92 20.14
C ILE A 223 0.41 -3.47 19.17
#